data_07c600fe84b2b5bd5f37cc7bc19aa444
#
_entry.id   07c600fe84b2b5bd5f37cc7bc19aa444
#
_cell.length_a   1.000
_cell.length_b   1.000
_cell.length_c   1.000
_cell.angle_alpha   90.00
_cell.angle_beta   90.00
_cell.angle_gamma   90.00
#
_symmetry.space_group_name_H-M   'P 1'
#
loop_
_entity.id
_entity.type
_entity.pdbx_description
1 polymer ?
#
loop_
_entity_poly.entity_id
_entity_poly.type
_entity_poly.pdbx_seq_one_letter_code
_entity_poly.pdbx_strand_id
1 'polypeptide(L)'
;MANITFNTKKLIQYKNSSYENWKKHNFIFQKFAEHFFIKVTEIKNKFESILLLTSDFDEILDKIIKFQSKTIVFQSQFNIFLEKIQNHKNITKVYSHFENLEYKEESFDLIIHNFSLNSINNINNHLKKIFTLLNKDGLFICNFFGSETLNELRNSLLITDNKLFNGAYVRMSPGVKMVNIVDLMGKVGFKEIVSEVINYQVFYEKLNDLLIDIKGVGENTVFDMVSKGLKTKNYFKTLEETYFENYSINKKIISTCDVVSITCWK
;
A
#
# COMPACT_ATOMS: atom_id res chain seq x y z
N MET A 1 -21.24 -10.80 7.60
CA MET A 1 -20.55 -9.60 7.09
C MET A 1 -20.43 -9.75 5.59
N ALA A 2 -20.82 -8.76 4.79
CA ALA A 2 -20.61 -8.81 3.35
C ALA A 2 -19.11 -8.94 3.08
N ASN A 3 -18.70 -9.89 2.23
CA ASN A 3 -17.31 -9.99 1.79
C ASN A 3 -16.98 -8.72 1.00
N ILE A 4 -16.19 -7.84 1.58
CA ILE A 4 -15.70 -6.65 0.89
C ILE A 4 -14.65 -7.15 -0.11
N THR A 5 -14.94 -7.01 -1.40
CA THR A 5 -14.05 -7.44 -2.47
C THR A 5 -13.47 -6.21 -3.17
N PHE A 6 -12.16 -6.18 -3.34
CA PHE A 6 -11.49 -5.14 -4.10
C PHE A 6 -11.73 -5.35 -5.60
N ASN A 7 -12.12 -4.29 -6.28
CA ASN A 7 -12.27 -4.30 -7.73
C ASN A 7 -10.89 -4.12 -8.40
N THR A 8 -10.26 -5.22 -8.75
CA THR A 8 -8.91 -5.23 -9.36
C THR A 8 -8.85 -4.42 -10.65
N LYS A 9 -9.91 -4.39 -11.47
CA LYS A 9 -9.92 -3.61 -12.72
C LYS A 9 -9.82 -2.11 -12.43
N LYS A 10 -10.61 -1.61 -11.46
CA LYS A 10 -10.54 -0.20 -11.04
C LYS A 10 -9.18 0.15 -10.44
N LEU A 11 -8.62 -0.75 -9.61
CA LEU A 11 -7.29 -0.56 -9.03
C LEU A 11 -6.22 -0.39 -10.11
N ILE A 12 -6.19 -1.30 -11.10
CA ILE A 12 -5.26 -1.24 -12.23
C ILE A 12 -5.44 0.05 -13.02
N GLN A 13 -6.68 0.45 -13.29
CA GLN A 13 -6.98 1.69 -14.00
C GLN A 13 -6.45 2.91 -13.25
N TYR A 14 -6.68 3.02 -11.94
CA TYR A 14 -6.25 4.18 -11.16
C TYR A 14 -4.72 4.24 -11.05
N LYS A 15 -4.06 3.11 -10.79
CA LYS A 15 -2.59 3.04 -10.74
C LYS A 15 -1.96 3.37 -12.09
N ASN A 16 -2.46 2.83 -13.19
CA ASN A 16 -1.95 3.17 -14.51
C ASN A 16 -2.15 4.65 -14.85
N SER A 17 -3.29 5.24 -14.48
CA SER A 17 -3.57 6.66 -14.70
C SER A 17 -2.72 7.59 -13.84
N SER A 18 -2.23 7.12 -12.70
CA SER A 18 -1.39 7.94 -11.80
C SER A 18 0.06 8.06 -12.29
N TYR A 19 0.51 7.20 -13.20
CA TYR A 19 1.90 7.09 -13.62
C TYR A 19 2.53 8.44 -14.02
N GLU A 20 1.87 9.20 -14.90
CA GLU A 20 2.42 10.47 -15.42
C GLU A 20 2.61 11.54 -14.34
N ASN A 21 1.79 11.49 -13.29
CA ASN A 21 1.85 12.43 -12.18
C ASN A 21 2.53 11.84 -10.92
N TRP A 22 2.90 10.56 -10.94
CA TRP A 22 3.45 9.83 -9.80
C TRP A 22 4.53 10.62 -9.06
N LYS A 23 5.56 11.09 -9.75
CA LYS A 23 6.70 11.82 -9.15
C LYS A 23 6.34 13.13 -8.45
N LYS A 24 5.16 13.69 -8.72
CA LYS A 24 4.69 14.91 -8.05
C LYS A 24 4.01 14.63 -6.71
N HIS A 25 3.55 13.38 -6.50
CA HIS A 25 2.67 13.00 -5.39
C HIS A 25 3.20 11.84 -4.53
N ASN A 26 4.32 11.20 -4.92
CA ASN A 26 4.86 9.99 -4.31
C ASN A 26 5.74 10.21 -3.07
N PHE A 27 5.74 11.40 -2.47
CA PHE A 27 6.66 11.78 -1.40
C PHE A 27 6.63 10.85 -0.18
N ILE A 28 5.48 10.25 0.16
CA ILE A 28 5.39 9.24 1.23
C ILE A 28 6.14 7.97 0.83
N PHE A 29 5.96 7.52 -0.41
CA PHE A 29 6.65 6.32 -0.94
C PHE A 29 8.16 6.53 -0.96
N GLN A 30 8.64 7.73 -1.36
CA GLN A 30 10.06 8.07 -1.36
C GLN A 30 10.66 8.04 0.05
N LYS A 31 10.01 8.73 1.01
CA LYS A 31 10.47 8.74 2.41
C LYS A 31 10.49 7.33 3.00
N PHE A 32 9.45 6.54 2.72
CA PHE A 32 9.39 5.19 3.21
C PHE A 32 10.46 4.29 2.56
N ALA A 33 10.74 4.43 1.26
CA ALA A 33 11.77 3.65 0.57
C ALA A 33 13.18 3.89 1.17
N GLU A 34 13.47 5.10 1.63
CA GLU A 34 14.72 5.40 2.34
C GLU A 34 14.80 4.67 3.69
N HIS A 35 13.75 4.78 4.50
CA HIS A 35 13.65 4.08 5.79
C HIS A 35 13.75 2.56 5.60
N PHE A 36 12.98 2.01 4.66
CA PHE A 36 12.98 0.60 4.32
C PHE A 36 14.39 0.09 3.97
N PHE A 37 15.12 0.81 3.12
CA PHE A 37 16.45 0.40 2.69
C PHE A 37 17.44 0.33 3.86
N ILE A 38 17.45 1.32 4.75
CA ILE A 38 18.27 1.32 5.95
C ILE A 38 17.96 0.08 6.80
N LYS A 39 16.67 -0.13 7.10
CA LYS A 39 16.22 -1.28 7.89
C LYS A 39 16.67 -2.62 7.31
N VAL A 40 16.49 -2.82 6.01
CA VAL A 40 16.84 -4.10 5.37
C VAL A 40 18.35 -4.34 5.38
N THR A 41 19.16 -3.29 5.17
CA THR A 41 20.63 -3.41 5.21
C THR A 41 21.17 -3.71 6.61
N GLU A 42 20.48 -3.29 7.67
CA GLU A 42 20.82 -3.63 9.06
C GLU A 42 20.53 -5.11 9.37
N ILE A 43 19.47 -5.69 8.78
CA ILE A 43 19.12 -7.10 8.96
C ILE A 43 20.10 -8.00 8.19
N LYS A 44 20.26 -7.74 6.90
CA LYS A 44 21.14 -8.49 6.01
C LYS A 44 21.45 -7.66 4.77
N ASN A 45 22.71 -7.63 4.37
CA ASN A 45 23.16 -6.80 3.26
C ASN A 45 23.33 -7.54 1.93
N LYS A 46 23.00 -8.84 1.88
CA LYS A 46 23.11 -9.65 0.66
C LYS A 46 22.00 -10.69 0.57
N PHE A 47 21.28 -10.67 -0.54
CA PHE A 47 20.27 -11.67 -0.92
C PHE A 47 20.59 -12.14 -2.33
N GLU A 48 20.52 -13.45 -2.59
CA GLU A 48 20.82 -13.99 -3.93
C GLU A 48 19.59 -13.95 -4.84
N SER A 49 18.42 -14.24 -4.29
CA SER A 49 17.14 -14.31 -5.01
C SER A 49 16.05 -13.49 -4.30
N ILE A 50 15.49 -12.52 -5.02
CA ILE A 50 14.48 -11.60 -4.47
C ILE A 50 13.21 -11.68 -5.31
N LEU A 51 12.04 -11.79 -4.64
CA LEU A 51 10.75 -11.53 -5.24
C LEU A 51 10.21 -10.18 -4.72
N LEU A 52 10.00 -9.24 -5.64
CA LEU A 52 9.42 -7.93 -5.34
C LEU A 52 8.01 -7.83 -5.90
N LEU A 53 7.03 -7.67 -5.01
CA LEU A 53 5.63 -7.41 -5.28
C LEU A 53 5.32 -5.99 -4.80
N THR A 54 5.13 -5.03 -5.69
CA THR A 54 4.97 -3.64 -5.26
C THR A 54 3.89 -2.88 -6.04
N SER A 55 3.22 -1.96 -5.32
CA SER A 55 2.31 -0.97 -5.87
C SER A 55 2.92 0.42 -6.02
N ASP A 56 4.16 0.63 -5.57
CA ASP A 56 4.93 1.82 -5.93
C ASP A 56 5.62 1.61 -7.30
N PHE A 57 6.11 2.69 -7.88
CA PHE A 57 6.64 2.60 -9.24
C PHE A 57 8.11 2.15 -9.26
N ASP A 58 9.03 2.95 -8.77
CA ASP A 58 10.47 2.71 -8.86
C ASP A 58 11.21 2.89 -7.53
N GLU A 59 10.60 3.47 -6.51
CA GLU A 59 11.27 3.87 -5.27
C GLU A 59 11.93 2.70 -4.54
N ILE A 60 11.20 1.59 -4.37
CA ILE A 60 11.74 0.39 -3.71
C ILE A 60 12.69 -0.36 -4.65
N LEU A 61 12.38 -0.46 -5.94
CA LEU A 61 13.23 -1.18 -6.89
C LEU A 61 14.63 -0.57 -6.99
N ASP A 62 14.73 0.75 -7.04
CA ASP A 62 16.01 1.47 -7.06
C ASP A 62 16.87 1.21 -5.82
N LYS A 63 16.24 0.91 -4.68
CA LYS A 63 16.94 0.50 -3.46
C LYS A 63 17.35 -0.98 -3.52
N ILE A 64 16.46 -1.86 -4.01
CA ILE A 64 16.70 -3.31 -4.08
C ILE A 64 17.83 -3.65 -5.04
N ILE A 65 17.98 -2.95 -6.16
CA ILE A 65 19.07 -3.16 -7.13
C ILE A 65 20.46 -3.03 -6.44
N LYS A 66 20.58 -2.19 -5.41
CA LYS A 66 21.83 -1.99 -4.67
C LYS A 66 22.32 -3.23 -3.89
N PHE A 67 21.45 -4.22 -3.63
CA PHE A 67 21.87 -5.48 -3.01
C PHE A 67 22.70 -6.39 -3.94
N GLN A 68 22.82 -6.05 -5.23
CA GLN A 68 23.59 -6.82 -6.22
C GLN A 68 23.21 -8.31 -6.27
N SER A 69 21.92 -8.59 -6.12
CA SER A 69 21.38 -9.95 -6.13
C SER A 69 21.60 -10.63 -7.47
N LYS A 70 21.73 -11.97 -7.49
CA LYS A 70 21.84 -12.74 -8.71
C LYS A 70 20.57 -12.67 -9.55
N THR A 71 19.42 -12.71 -8.87
CA THR A 71 18.10 -12.69 -9.51
C THR A 71 17.13 -11.83 -8.73
N ILE A 72 16.45 -10.94 -9.41
CA ILE A 72 15.31 -10.16 -8.89
C ILE A 72 14.12 -10.44 -9.80
N VAL A 73 13.07 -11.03 -9.25
CA VAL A 73 11.79 -11.13 -9.95
C VAL A 73 10.93 -9.96 -9.51
N PHE A 74 10.62 -9.07 -10.44
CA PHE A 74 9.73 -7.95 -10.24
C PHE A 74 8.36 -8.30 -10.83
N GLN A 75 7.41 -8.66 -9.96
CA GLN A 75 6.05 -8.93 -10.38
C GLN A 75 5.15 -7.73 -10.09
N SER A 76 4.40 -7.32 -11.09
CA SER A 76 3.38 -6.28 -10.96
C SER A 76 2.14 -6.62 -11.78
N GLN A 77 0.97 -6.22 -11.26
CA GLN A 77 -0.29 -6.24 -12.00
C GLN A 77 -0.53 -4.92 -12.76
N PHE A 78 0.42 -3.99 -12.72
CA PHE A 78 0.37 -2.69 -13.39
C PHE A 78 1.35 -2.70 -14.56
N ASN A 79 0.82 -2.94 -15.78
CA ASN A 79 1.66 -3.08 -16.97
C ASN A 79 2.56 -1.87 -17.22
N ILE A 80 2.03 -0.67 -17.02
CA ILE A 80 2.78 0.58 -17.21
C ILE A 80 4.05 0.63 -16.37
N PHE A 81 4.05 0.05 -15.15
CA PHE A 81 5.23 0.02 -14.29
C PHE A 81 6.32 -0.86 -14.90
N LEU A 82 5.95 -2.03 -15.39
CA LEU A 82 6.89 -2.97 -16.01
C LEU A 82 7.50 -2.43 -17.32
N GLU A 83 6.69 -1.74 -18.13
CA GLU A 83 7.16 -1.14 -19.39
C GLU A 83 8.18 -0.03 -19.17
N LYS A 84 8.04 0.75 -18.11
CA LYS A 84 8.86 1.94 -17.86
C LYS A 84 10.12 1.68 -17.05
N ILE A 85 10.21 0.55 -16.34
CA ILE A 85 11.43 0.15 -15.64
C ILE A 85 12.54 -0.16 -16.65
N GLN A 86 13.73 0.36 -16.40
CA GLN A 86 14.90 0.05 -17.19
C GLN A 86 15.23 -1.45 -17.18
N ASN A 87 15.76 -1.97 -18.28
CA ASN A 87 16.16 -3.36 -18.34
C ASN A 87 17.50 -3.55 -17.62
N HIS A 88 17.51 -4.41 -16.62
CA HIS A 88 18.71 -4.85 -15.93
C HIS A 88 18.90 -6.35 -16.15
N LYS A 89 20.16 -6.78 -16.29
CA LYS A 89 20.49 -8.17 -16.61
C LYS A 89 19.96 -9.19 -15.59
N ASN A 90 19.85 -8.78 -14.32
CA ASN A 90 19.41 -9.61 -13.19
C ASN A 90 17.94 -9.42 -12.80
N ILE A 91 17.18 -8.60 -13.53
CA ILE A 91 15.75 -8.34 -13.25
C ILE A 91 14.88 -9.06 -14.29
N THR A 92 14.01 -9.94 -13.80
CA THR A 92 12.94 -10.54 -14.58
C THR A 92 11.63 -9.85 -14.28
N LYS A 93 11.00 -9.26 -15.29
CA LYS A 93 9.71 -8.57 -15.18
C LYS A 93 8.57 -9.55 -15.41
N VAL A 94 7.61 -9.62 -14.50
CA VAL A 94 6.45 -10.54 -14.59
C VAL A 94 5.16 -9.72 -14.48
N TYR A 95 4.36 -9.75 -15.55
CA TYR A 95 3.03 -9.17 -15.53
C TYR A 95 2.03 -10.21 -15.04
N SER A 96 1.65 -10.12 -13.78
CA SER A 96 0.67 -11.03 -13.17
C SER A 96 0.03 -10.39 -11.95
N HIS A 97 -1.17 -10.87 -11.60
CA HIS A 97 -1.85 -10.47 -10.37
C HIS A 97 -1.03 -10.85 -9.13
N PHE A 98 -1.03 -10.02 -8.08
CA PHE A 98 -0.25 -10.28 -6.87
C PHE A 98 -0.64 -11.58 -6.15
N GLU A 99 -1.89 -12.05 -6.29
CA GLU A 99 -2.32 -13.32 -5.72
C GLU A 99 -1.90 -14.53 -6.56
N ASN A 100 -1.46 -14.33 -7.81
CA ASN A 100 -1.03 -15.40 -8.70
C ASN A 100 0.50 -15.56 -8.67
N LEU A 101 0.99 -16.35 -7.72
CA LEU A 101 2.41 -16.59 -7.45
C LEU A 101 2.81 -17.97 -7.99
N GLU A 102 3.05 -18.06 -9.29
CA GLU A 102 3.41 -19.30 -9.98
C GLU A 102 4.94 -19.52 -10.02
N TYR A 103 5.53 -19.65 -8.83
CA TYR A 103 6.97 -19.91 -8.68
C TYR A 103 7.19 -21.25 -7.98
N LYS A 104 8.41 -21.80 -8.17
CA LYS A 104 8.84 -23.00 -7.46
C LYS A 104 8.94 -22.70 -5.96
N GLU A 105 8.57 -23.67 -5.13
CA GLU A 105 8.78 -23.60 -3.69
C GLU A 105 10.26 -23.43 -3.34
N GLU A 106 10.54 -22.77 -2.24
CA GLU A 106 11.90 -22.52 -1.74
C GLU A 106 12.84 -21.94 -2.81
N SER A 107 12.43 -20.81 -3.40
CA SER A 107 13.14 -20.14 -4.49
C SER A 107 13.68 -18.77 -4.13
N PHE A 108 13.22 -18.17 -3.04
CA PHE A 108 13.58 -16.78 -2.71
C PHE A 108 14.16 -16.65 -1.31
N ASP A 109 15.26 -15.91 -1.20
CA ASP A 109 15.87 -15.54 0.08
C ASP A 109 15.18 -14.34 0.72
N LEU A 110 14.59 -13.49 -0.14
CA LEU A 110 13.84 -12.31 0.28
C LEU A 110 12.57 -12.18 -0.55
N ILE A 111 11.44 -12.04 0.11
CA ILE A 111 10.18 -11.64 -0.54
C ILE A 111 9.75 -10.31 0.06
N ILE A 112 9.49 -9.33 -0.79
CA ILE A 112 9.02 -8.00 -0.41
C ILE A 112 7.62 -7.79 -0.98
N HIS A 113 6.66 -7.52 -0.10
CA HIS A 113 5.30 -7.14 -0.48
C HIS A 113 5.06 -5.68 -0.08
N ASN A 114 5.18 -4.76 -1.05
CA ASN A 114 5.24 -3.33 -0.76
C ASN A 114 4.00 -2.59 -1.26
N PHE A 115 3.22 -2.01 -0.34
CA PHE A 115 1.99 -1.24 -0.57
C PHE A 115 0.92 -1.93 -1.43
N SER A 116 0.94 -3.24 -1.50
CA SER A 116 0.00 -4.02 -2.33
C SER A 116 -0.87 -5.00 -1.52
N LEU A 117 -0.56 -5.23 -0.24
CA LEU A 117 -1.33 -6.13 0.63
C LEU A 117 -2.78 -5.66 0.82
N ASN A 118 -3.02 -4.35 0.84
CA ASN A 118 -4.34 -3.75 0.99
C ASN A 118 -5.31 -4.11 -0.15
N SER A 119 -4.81 -4.66 -1.27
CA SER A 119 -5.59 -5.06 -2.44
C SER A 119 -5.76 -6.57 -2.59
N ILE A 120 -5.24 -7.36 -1.65
CA ILE A 120 -5.35 -8.82 -1.66
C ILE A 120 -6.70 -9.25 -1.09
N ASN A 121 -7.47 -10.01 -1.87
CA ASN A 121 -8.79 -10.50 -1.44
C ASN A 121 -8.69 -11.71 -0.50
N ASN A 122 -7.71 -12.59 -0.70
CA ASN A 122 -7.50 -13.78 0.13
C ASN A 122 -6.13 -13.75 0.82
N ILE A 123 -5.99 -12.87 1.82
CA ILE A 123 -4.74 -12.64 2.54
C ILE A 123 -4.18 -13.95 3.14
N ASN A 124 -5.02 -14.79 3.73
CA ASN A 124 -4.56 -16.03 4.38
C ASN A 124 -3.88 -16.98 3.37
N ASN A 125 -4.52 -17.25 2.24
CA ASN A 125 -3.93 -18.10 1.21
C ASN A 125 -2.69 -17.45 0.59
N HIS A 126 -2.71 -16.15 0.43
CA HIS A 126 -1.56 -15.40 -0.10
C HIS A 126 -0.34 -15.52 0.82
N LEU A 127 -0.50 -15.31 2.14
CA LEU A 127 0.59 -15.47 3.11
C LEU A 127 1.12 -16.92 3.17
N LYS A 128 0.23 -17.94 3.09
CA LYS A 128 0.66 -19.34 2.97
C LYS A 128 1.52 -19.57 1.74
N LYS A 129 1.12 -19.01 0.59
CA LYS A 129 1.90 -19.14 -0.64
C LYS A 129 3.25 -18.44 -0.52
N ILE A 130 3.31 -17.23 0.02
CA ILE A 130 4.57 -16.52 0.32
C ILE A 130 5.49 -17.40 1.18
N PHE A 131 4.95 -18.00 2.25
CA PHE A 131 5.71 -18.88 3.13
C PHE A 131 6.32 -20.07 2.40
N THR A 132 5.58 -20.73 1.49
CA THR A 132 6.11 -21.87 0.72
C THR A 132 7.20 -21.45 -0.27
N LEU A 133 7.15 -20.24 -0.80
CA LEU A 133 8.11 -19.73 -1.78
C LEU A 133 9.45 -19.31 -1.16
N LEU A 134 9.47 -18.98 0.13
CA LEU A 134 10.70 -18.64 0.84
C LEU A 134 11.59 -19.86 1.03
N ASN A 135 12.90 -19.67 0.84
CA ASN A 135 13.93 -20.61 1.28
C ASN A 135 13.87 -20.78 2.80
N LYS A 136 14.49 -21.85 3.31
CA LYS A 136 14.74 -21.97 4.75
C LYS A 136 15.51 -20.76 5.25
N ASP A 137 15.12 -20.18 6.38
CA ASP A 137 15.65 -18.93 6.93
C ASP A 137 15.53 -17.73 5.96
N GLY A 138 14.57 -17.80 5.03
CA GLY A 138 14.23 -16.72 4.11
C GLY A 138 13.45 -15.61 4.81
N LEU A 139 13.69 -14.37 4.38
CA LEU A 139 13.11 -13.16 4.95
C LEU A 139 11.86 -12.73 4.17
N PHE A 140 10.78 -12.44 4.88
CA PHE A 140 9.60 -11.79 4.34
C PHE A 140 9.43 -10.40 4.94
N ILE A 141 9.23 -9.39 4.08
CA ILE A 141 8.93 -8.03 4.48
C ILE A 141 7.63 -7.59 3.81
N CYS A 142 6.71 -7.09 4.64
CA CYS A 142 5.41 -6.64 4.19
C CYS A 142 5.15 -5.22 4.67
N ASN A 143 4.90 -4.31 3.72
CA ASN A 143 4.61 -2.91 3.98
C ASN A 143 3.24 -2.54 3.44
N PHE A 144 2.44 -1.84 4.23
CA PHE A 144 1.10 -1.43 3.83
C PHE A 144 0.61 -0.21 4.61
N PHE A 145 -0.41 0.46 4.09
CA PHE A 145 -1.08 1.54 4.80
C PHE A 145 -1.93 0.98 5.94
N GLY A 146 -1.64 1.41 7.16
CA GLY A 146 -2.32 0.98 8.37
C GLY A 146 -3.72 1.60 8.53
N SER A 147 -4.43 1.16 9.59
CA SER A 147 -5.82 1.53 9.86
C SER A 147 -6.04 3.02 10.14
N GLU A 148 -5.01 3.70 10.65
CA GLU A 148 -5.10 5.13 10.98
C GLU A 148 -4.80 6.04 9.79
N THR A 149 -4.37 5.48 8.64
CA THR A 149 -4.18 6.25 7.42
C THR A 149 -5.46 6.95 7.01
N LEU A 150 -5.39 8.29 6.82
CA LEU A 150 -6.50 9.16 6.43
C LEU A 150 -7.71 9.09 7.41
N ASN A 151 -7.47 8.86 8.71
CA ASN A 151 -8.54 8.78 9.70
C ASN A 151 -9.33 10.11 9.79
N GLU A 152 -8.67 11.25 9.64
CA GLU A 152 -9.28 12.58 9.65
C GLU A 152 -10.25 12.73 8.46
N LEU A 153 -9.84 12.30 7.27
CA LEU A 153 -10.70 12.31 6.08
C LEU A 153 -11.89 11.36 6.26
N ARG A 154 -11.63 10.14 6.78
CA ARG A 154 -12.69 9.14 7.03
C ARG A 154 -13.74 9.66 8.00
N ASN A 155 -13.32 10.25 9.11
CA ASN A 155 -14.23 10.80 10.10
C ASN A 155 -14.99 12.01 9.57
N SER A 156 -14.31 12.91 8.83
CA SER A 156 -14.97 14.07 8.20
C SER A 156 -16.02 13.65 7.18
N LEU A 157 -15.77 12.59 6.41
CA LEU A 157 -16.74 11.99 5.48
C LEU A 157 -17.97 11.44 6.22
N LEU A 158 -17.78 10.71 7.34
CA LEU A 158 -18.86 10.19 8.16
C LEU A 158 -19.73 11.30 8.76
N ILE A 159 -19.11 12.35 9.30
CA ILE A 159 -19.82 13.51 9.85
C ILE A 159 -20.61 14.24 8.75
N THR A 160 -20.00 14.44 7.59
CA THR A 160 -20.64 15.10 6.44
C THR A 160 -21.82 14.29 5.90
N ASP A 161 -21.67 12.97 5.78
CA ASP A 161 -22.74 12.07 5.36
C ASP A 161 -23.92 12.13 6.32
N ASN A 162 -23.65 12.11 7.63
CA ASN A 162 -24.69 12.22 8.64
C ASN A 162 -25.40 13.59 8.59
N LYS A 163 -24.66 14.69 8.44
CA LYS A 163 -25.23 16.05 8.31
C LYS A 163 -26.14 16.20 7.08
N LEU A 164 -25.77 15.61 5.94
CA LEU A 164 -26.46 15.84 4.67
C LEU A 164 -27.48 14.75 4.28
N PHE A 165 -27.29 13.52 4.77
CA PHE A 165 -28.08 12.36 4.32
C PHE A 165 -28.66 11.54 5.47
N ASN A 166 -28.48 11.95 6.73
CA ASN A 166 -28.92 11.20 7.92
C ASN A 166 -28.45 9.74 7.91
N GLY A 167 -27.22 9.48 7.45
CA GLY A 167 -26.68 8.14 7.37
C GLY A 167 -25.18 8.14 7.09
N ALA A 168 -24.55 6.99 7.27
CA ALA A 168 -23.14 6.78 6.99
C ALA A 168 -22.97 5.88 5.76
N TYR A 169 -22.06 6.25 4.88
CA TYR A 169 -21.77 5.51 3.66
C TYR A 169 -20.31 5.07 3.62
N VAL A 170 -20.05 3.91 2.99
CA VAL A 170 -18.68 3.44 2.76
C VAL A 170 -18.07 4.28 1.63
N ARG A 171 -17.19 5.23 1.99
CA ARG A 171 -16.55 6.14 1.04
C ARG A 171 -15.07 5.87 0.85
N MET A 172 -14.46 5.16 1.79
CA MET A 172 -13.05 4.81 1.79
C MET A 172 -12.85 3.34 2.16
N SER A 173 -11.73 2.79 1.72
CA SER A 173 -11.28 1.47 2.14
C SER A 173 -11.17 1.38 3.66
N PRO A 174 -11.67 0.31 4.32
CA PRO A 174 -11.30 0.07 5.71
C PRO A 174 -9.79 -0.15 5.79
N GLY A 175 -9.17 0.47 6.78
CA GLY A 175 -7.74 0.27 7.01
C GLY A 175 -7.44 -1.17 7.45
N VAL A 176 -6.27 -1.65 7.10
CA VAL A 176 -5.79 -2.96 7.55
C VAL A 176 -5.18 -2.82 8.94
N LYS A 177 -5.69 -3.59 9.90
CA LYS A 177 -5.12 -3.61 11.26
C LYS A 177 -3.88 -4.49 11.31
N MET A 178 -2.76 -3.91 11.74
CA MET A 178 -1.48 -4.60 11.89
C MET A 178 -1.60 -5.91 12.68
N VAL A 179 -2.29 -5.89 13.81
CA VAL A 179 -2.48 -7.07 14.68
C VAL A 179 -3.08 -8.24 13.92
N ASN A 180 -4.07 -8.01 13.05
CA ASN A 180 -4.70 -9.08 12.28
C ASN A 180 -3.71 -9.74 11.30
N ILE A 181 -2.80 -8.97 10.70
CA ILE A 181 -1.78 -9.50 9.79
C ILE A 181 -0.73 -10.28 10.55
N VAL A 182 -0.26 -9.76 11.69
CA VAL A 182 0.69 -10.45 12.59
C VAL A 182 0.12 -11.79 13.05
N ASP A 183 -1.14 -11.83 13.50
CA ASP A 183 -1.81 -13.07 13.91
C ASP A 183 -1.91 -14.09 12.76
N LEU A 184 -2.22 -13.65 11.55
CA LEU A 184 -2.27 -14.51 10.36
C LEU A 184 -0.89 -15.05 10.01
N MET A 185 0.16 -14.22 10.06
CA MET A 185 1.54 -14.66 9.83
C MET A 185 1.98 -15.70 10.84
N GLY A 186 1.69 -15.52 12.14
CA GLY A 186 1.97 -16.51 13.17
C GLY A 186 1.26 -17.85 12.93
N LYS A 187 -0.02 -17.82 12.52
CA LYS A 187 -0.80 -19.02 12.16
C LYS A 187 -0.28 -19.74 10.93
N VAL A 188 0.33 -19.03 9.99
CA VAL A 188 0.98 -19.61 8.80
C VAL A 188 2.29 -20.31 9.14
N GLY A 189 2.97 -19.90 10.21
CA GLY A 189 4.22 -20.48 10.68
C GLY A 189 5.44 -19.55 10.59
N PHE A 190 5.25 -18.30 10.25
CA PHE A 190 6.34 -17.31 10.30
C PHE A 190 6.85 -17.12 11.71
N LYS A 191 8.16 -16.92 11.85
CA LYS A 191 8.88 -16.75 13.11
C LYS A 191 9.45 -15.34 13.22
N GLU A 192 9.80 -14.96 14.45
CA GLU A 192 10.48 -13.68 14.74
C GLU A 192 9.77 -12.48 14.08
N ILE A 193 8.44 -12.44 14.25
CA ILE A 193 7.61 -11.40 13.63
C ILE A 193 7.83 -10.08 14.35
N VAL A 194 8.47 -9.14 13.68
CA VAL A 194 8.70 -7.78 14.16
C VAL A 194 7.85 -6.83 13.35
N SER A 195 7.06 -6.00 14.02
CA SER A 195 6.20 -5.01 13.39
C SER A 195 6.46 -3.61 13.92
N GLU A 196 6.41 -2.63 13.05
CA GLU A 196 6.51 -1.22 13.38
C GLU A 196 5.44 -0.41 12.64
N VAL A 197 5.09 0.73 13.18
CA VAL A 197 4.23 1.73 12.53
C VAL A 197 5.02 3.02 12.42
N ILE A 198 5.17 3.52 11.19
CA ILE A 198 5.80 4.79 10.90
C ILE A 198 4.70 5.79 10.59
N ASN A 199 4.53 6.77 11.45
CA ASN A 199 3.50 7.80 11.32
C ASN A 199 4.07 9.01 10.57
N TYR A 200 3.44 9.33 9.44
CA TYR A 200 3.70 10.56 8.69
C TYR A 200 2.51 11.50 8.87
N GLN A 201 2.79 12.73 9.27
CA GLN A 201 1.80 13.80 9.27
C GLN A 201 2.08 14.76 8.11
N VAL A 202 1.07 14.97 7.28
CA VAL A 202 1.10 15.86 6.13
C VAL A 202 0.10 16.99 6.36
N PHE A 203 0.52 18.21 6.02
CA PHE A 203 -0.29 19.41 6.22
C PHE A 203 -0.67 20.01 4.87
N TYR A 204 -1.96 20.28 4.67
CA TYR A 204 -2.49 20.86 3.45
C TYR A 204 -3.21 22.17 3.72
N GLU A 205 -3.18 23.10 2.78
CA GLU A 205 -3.94 24.34 2.88
C GLU A 205 -5.42 24.14 2.57
N LYS A 206 -5.73 23.18 1.67
CA LYS A 206 -7.09 22.87 1.21
C LYS A 206 -7.30 21.36 1.13
N LEU A 207 -8.54 20.95 1.35
CA LEU A 207 -8.94 19.55 1.17
C LEU A 207 -8.66 19.03 -0.25
N ASN A 208 -8.83 19.89 -1.26
CA ASN A 208 -8.60 19.51 -2.64
C ASN A 208 -7.16 19.06 -2.91
N ASP A 209 -6.16 19.66 -2.24
CA ASP A 209 -4.75 19.32 -2.40
C ASP A 209 -4.47 17.91 -1.89
N LEU A 210 -5.03 17.54 -0.73
CA LEU A 210 -4.99 16.16 -0.24
C LEU A 210 -5.63 15.16 -1.22
N LEU A 211 -6.81 15.50 -1.77
CA LEU A 211 -7.50 14.61 -2.72
C LEU A 211 -6.73 14.46 -4.03
N ILE A 212 -6.01 15.50 -4.47
CA ILE A 212 -5.12 15.46 -5.64
C ILE A 212 -3.95 14.51 -5.37
N ASP A 213 -3.32 14.57 -4.20
CA ASP A 213 -2.22 13.68 -3.84
C ASP A 213 -2.65 12.21 -3.79
N ILE A 214 -3.78 11.89 -3.14
CA ILE A 214 -4.34 10.54 -3.12
C ILE A 214 -4.59 10.02 -4.54
N LYS A 215 -5.18 10.85 -5.40
CA LYS A 215 -5.44 10.50 -6.80
C LYS A 215 -4.14 10.38 -7.60
N GLY A 216 -3.16 11.26 -7.34
CA GLY A 216 -1.87 11.31 -8.02
C GLY A 216 -1.03 10.05 -7.81
N VAL A 217 -1.23 9.33 -6.70
CA VAL A 217 -0.59 8.03 -6.45
C VAL A 217 -1.52 6.84 -6.71
N GLY A 218 -2.73 7.06 -7.23
CA GLY A 218 -3.68 6.01 -7.57
C GLY A 218 -4.27 5.24 -6.39
N GLU A 219 -4.26 5.83 -5.17
CA GLU A 219 -4.83 5.23 -3.95
C GLU A 219 -6.33 5.57 -3.80
N ASN A 220 -7.05 5.59 -4.89
CA ASN A 220 -8.50 5.81 -4.88
C ASN A 220 -9.25 4.60 -4.34
N THR A 221 -10.45 4.84 -3.82
CA THR A 221 -11.34 3.78 -3.34
C THR A 221 -11.77 2.85 -4.47
N VAL A 222 -11.52 1.56 -4.32
CA VAL A 222 -11.74 0.52 -5.35
C VAL A 222 -12.79 -0.52 -4.95
N PHE A 223 -13.75 -0.18 -4.07
CA PHE A 223 -14.83 -1.11 -3.72
C PHE A 223 -16.00 -1.05 -4.71
N ASP A 224 -16.68 -2.18 -4.84
CA ASP A 224 -17.92 -2.25 -5.64
C ASP A 224 -19.13 -1.69 -4.87
N MET A 225 -19.05 -1.56 -3.54
CA MET A 225 -20.13 -1.06 -2.67
C MET A 225 -20.03 0.46 -2.38
N VAL A 226 -19.48 1.25 -3.27
CA VAL A 226 -19.46 2.71 -3.10
C VAL A 226 -20.88 3.26 -3.19
N SER A 227 -21.32 4.01 -2.17
CA SER A 227 -22.67 4.60 -2.17
C SER A 227 -22.89 5.49 -3.39
N LYS A 228 -24.09 5.41 -3.94
CA LYS A 228 -24.53 6.20 -5.10
C LYS A 228 -24.86 7.68 -4.78
N GLY A 229 -24.45 8.20 -3.62
CA GLY A 229 -24.69 9.59 -3.24
C GLY A 229 -24.04 10.56 -4.23
N LEU A 230 -24.82 11.48 -4.79
CA LEU A 230 -24.33 12.55 -5.65
C LEU A 230 -23.35 13.44 -4.88
N LYS A 231 -22.09 13.45 -5.30
CA LYS A 231 -21.06 14.35 -4.77
C LYS A 231 -21.23 15.73 -5.41
N THR A 232 -22.12 16.54 -4.83
CA THR A 232 -22.38 17.91 -5.30
C THR A 232 -21.28 18.85 -4.80
N LYS A 233 -21.20 20.07 -5.41
CA LYS A 233 -20.33 21.13 -4.88
C LYS A 233 -20.63 21.43 -3.40
N ASN A 234 -21.88 21.40 -2.98
CA ASN A 234 -22.29 21.60 -1.61
C ASN A 234 -21.74 20.51 -0.68
N TYR A 235 -21.72 19.24 -1.13
CA TYR A 235 -21.13 18.14 -0.36
C TYR A 235 -19.64 18.40 -0.07
N PHE A 236 -18.86 18.75 -1.10
CA PHE A 236 -17.43 19.03 -0.92
C PHE A 236 -17.16 20.25 -0.07
N LYS A 237 -17.98 21.29 -0.16
CA LYS A 237 -17.89 22.46 0.70
C LYS A 237 -18.13 22.09 2.17
N THR A 238 -19.21 21.36 2.47
CA THR A 238 -19.50 20.89 3.83
C THR A 238 -18.42 19.95 4.35
N LEU A 239 -17.85 19.09 3.50
CA LEU A 239 -16.75 18.20 3.87
C LEU A 239 -15.49 19.00 4.24
N GLU A 240 -15.12 20.00 3.45
CA GLU A 240 -13.96 20.86 3.72
C GLU A 240 -14.14 21.66 5.02
N GLU A 241 -15.30 22.25 5.22
CA GLU A 241 -15.66 22.94 6.47
C GLU A 241 -15.56 21.99 7.67
N THR A 242 -16.16 20.81 7.59
CA THR A 242 -16.11 19.79 8.64
C THR A 242 -14.70 19.31 8.94
N TYR A 243 -13.88 19.12 7.90
CA TYR A 243 -12.49 18.73 8.06
C TYR A 243 -11.69 19.81 8.76
N PHE A 244 -11.86 21.05 8.33
CA PHE A 244 -11.17 22.21 8.89
C PHE A 244 -11.53 22.45 10.36
N GLU A 245 -12.82 22.35 10.71
CA GLU A 245 -13.32 22.51 12.08
C GLU A 245 -12.70 21.49 13.05
N ASN A 246 -12.53 20.22 12.61
CA ASN A 246 -12.14 19.13 13.51
C ASN A 246 -10.65 18.81 13.47
N TYR A 247 -9.97 19.06 12.33
CA TYR A 247 -8.63 18.56 12.07
C TYR A 247 -7.71 19.60 11.43
N SER A 248 -7.73 20.83 11.91
CA SER A 248 -6.80 21.88 11.47
C SER A 248 -5.90 22.37 12.60
N ILE A 249 -4.65 22.66 12.23
CA ILE A 249 -3.66 23.35 13.09
C ILE A 249 -3.02 24.45 12.24
N ASN A 250 -2.91 25.67 12.80
CA ASN A 250 -2.30 26.81 12.13
C ASN A 250 -2.84 27.06 10.71
N LYS A 251 -4.16 26.99 10.55
CA LYS A 251 -4.86 27.17 9.28
C LYS A 251 -4.52 26.12 8.21
N LYS A 252 -3.99 24.98 8.57
CA LYS A 252 -3.75 23.83 7.66
C LYS A 252 -4.47 22.63 8.21
N ILE A 253 -5.06 21.84 7.33
CA ILE A 253 -5.62 20.53 7.67
C ILE A 253 -4.50 19.51 7.82
N ILE A 254 -4.67 18.59 8.77
CA ILE A 254 -3.74 17.50 9.03
C ILE A 254 -4.24 16.26 8.31
N SER A 255 -3.35 15.50 7.74
CA SER A 255 -3.61 14.17 7.20
C SER A 255 -2.59 13.19 7.75
N THR A 256 -3.06 12.18 8.44
CA THR A 256 -2.22 11.11 8.97
C THR A 256 -2.03 10.03 7.91
N CYS A 257 -0.80 9.56 7.77
CA CYS A 257 -0.46 8.41 6.94
C CYS A 257 0.40 7.45 7.78
N ASP A 258 -0.19 6.34 8.21
CA ASP A 258 0.50 5.26 8.89
C ASP A 258 1.01 4.25 7.89
N VAL A 259 2.31 4.01 7.88
CA VAL A 259 2.90 2.89 7.16
C VAL A 259 3.28 1.81 8.15
N VAL A 260 2.65 0.67 8.02
CA VAL A 260 2.99 -0.54 8.77
C VAL A 260 4.06 -1.29 8.02
N SER A 261 5.14 -1.66 8.70
CA SER A 261 6.19 -2.53 8.17
C SER A 261 6.33 -3.76 9.07
N ILE A 262 6.15 -4.95 8.51
CA ILE A 262 6.29 -6.22 9.22
C ILE A 262 7.44 -7.00 8.58
N THR A 263 8.32 -7.52 9.41
CA THR A 263 9.46 -8.34 9.04
C THR A 263 9.35 -9.67 9.75
N CYS A 264 9.51 -10.78 9.05
CA CYS A 264 9.45 -12.12 9.64
C CYS A 264 10.23 -13.15 8.81
N TRP A 265 10.51 -14.31 9.38
CA TRP A 265 11.29 -15.38 8.76
C TRP A 265 10.48 -16.68 8.62
N LYS A 266 10.87 -17.50 7.64
CA LYS A 266 10.37 -18.88 7.48
C LYS A 266 11.01 -19.81 8.49
#